data_4ccdee6e7b71a6ffa63672f77ef6bd29
#
_entry.id   4ccdee6e7b71a6ffa63672f77ef6bd29
#
_cell.length_a   1.000
_cell.length_b   1.000
_cell.length_c   1.000
_cell.angle_alpha   90.00
_cell.angle_beta   90.00
_cell.angle_gamma   90.00
#
_symmetry.space_group_name_H-M   'P 1'
#
loop_
_entity.id
_entity.type
_entity.pdbx_description
1 polymer ?
#
loop_
_entity_poly.entity_id
_entity_poly.type
_entity_poly.pdbx_seq_one_letter_code
_entity_poly.pdbx_strand_id
1 'polypeptide(L)'
;MFSKIKKDLLGGVFAASAMTVAGTASADMVALLLPENVNPRWETQDAAAFVRTMGELAPGVKVEVFNANNDTSTQQRQAEQALTQGAKVLVVIPIDGESSAVIADNAADEGVPTIAYDRMINSMNTTFWVQADLEGMGFDQATHIINNTASGDTLVMLKGSP
;
A
#
# COMPACT_ATOMS: atom_id res chain seq x y z
N MET A 1 15.01 70.90 53.17
CA MET A 1 14.73 71.12 51.77
C MET A 1 15.07 69.81 51.06
N PHE A 2 14.14 68.86 51.01
CA PHE A 2 14.34 67.52 50.42
C PHE A 2 13.28 67.23 49.32
N SER A 3 13.83 67.16 48.12
CA SER A 3 13.03 66.82 46.93
C SER A 3 12.69 65.34 46.91
N LYS A 4 11.35 65.02 46.67
CA LYS A 4 10.84 63.70 46.53
C LYS A 4 11.10 63.18 45.11
N ILE A 5 11.84 62.08 45.01
CA ILE A 5 12.01 61.33 43.76
C ILE A 5 10.84 60.36 43.62
N LYS A 6 10.02 60.58 42.63
CA LYS A 6 8.99 59.62 42.21
C LYS A 6 9.64 58.51 41.39
N LYS A 7 9.47 57.27 41.84
CA LYS A 7 9.80 56.06 41.05
C LYS A 7 8.60 55.72 40.21
N ASP A 8 8.67 55.94 38.91
CA ASP A 8 7.72 55.40 37.94
C ASP A 8 8.09 53.98 37.63
N LEU A 9 7.21 53.06 38.05
CA LEU A 9 7.32 51.64 37.77
C LEU A 9 6.72 51.37 36.37
N LEU A 10 7.52 51.26 35.34
CA LEU A 10 7.10 50.77 34.02
C LEU A 10 6.87 49.25 34.11
N GLY A 11 5.60 48.89 34.24
CA GLY A 11 5.16 47.48 34.10
C GLY A 11 5.19 47.08 32.62
N GLY A 12 6.23 46.39 32.22
CA GLY A 12 6.27 45.79 30.90
C GLY A 12 5.36 44.53 30.84
N VAL A 13 4.27 44.64 30.10
CA VAL A 13 3.42 43.48 29.78
C VAL A 13 4.11 42.69 28.70
N PHE A 14 4.73 41.54 29.06
CA PHE A 14 5.19 40.54 28.10
C PHE A 14 3.96 39.78 27.61
N ALA A 15 3.47 40.15 26.43
CA ALA A 15 2.50 39.33 25.72
C ALA A 15 3.23 38.08 25.13
N ALA A 16 3.14 36.96 25.81
CA ALA A 16 3.57 35.69 25.29
C ALA A 16 2.61 35.25 24.14
N SER A 17 3.00 35.50 22.90
CA SER A 17 2.33 34.97 21.73
C SER A 17 2.57 33.46 21.68
N ALA A 18 1.58 32.67 22.14
CA ALA A 18 1.54 31.25 21.91
C ALA A 18 1.32 31.03 20.40
N MET A 19 2.39 30.78 19.65
CA MET A 19 2.29 30.23 18.30
C MET A 19 1.74 28.81 18.42
N THR A 20 0.44 28.66 18.22
CA THR A 20 -0.16 27.34 17.94
C THR A 20 0.38 26.90 16.57
N VAL A 21 1.38 26.03 16.56
CA VAL A 21 1.73 25.27 15.38
C VAL A 21 0.54 24.34 15.12
N ALA A 22 -0.35 24.76 14.24
CA ALA A 22 -1.35 23.86 13.68
C ALA A 22 -0.56 22.84 12.85
N GLY A 23 -0.21 21.71 13.46
CA GLY A 23 0.28 20.56 12.74
C GLY A 23 -0.77 20.20 11.69
N THR A 24 -0.45 20.34 10.41
CA THR A 24 -1.29 19.79 9.35
C THR A 24 -1.28 18.28 9.58
N ALA A 25 -2.40 17.75 10.08
CA ALA A 25 -2.59 16.30 10.11
C ALA A 25 -2.45 15.83 8.67
N SER A 26 -1.35 15.13 8.36
CA SER A 26 -1.22 14.45 7.08
C SER A 26 -2.36 13.44 6.99
N ALA A 27 -3.10 13.44 5.88
CA ALA A 27 -4.09 12.40 5.66
C ALA A 27 -3.40 11.03 5.72
N ASP A 28 -4.05 10.06 6.37
CA ASP A 28 -3.54 8.70 6.35
C ASP A 28 -3.37 8.24 4.89
N MET A 29 -2.29 7.51 4.62
CA MET A 29 -1.96 7.06 3.28
C MET A 29 -1.90 5.54 3.23
N VAL A 30 -2.48 4.98 2.17
CA VAL A 30 -2.33 3.57 1.77
C VAL A 30 -1.55 3.56 0.45
N ALA A 31 -0.48 2.77 0.39
CA ALA A 31 0.29 2.58 -0.82
C ALA A 31 -0.11 1.28 -1.51
N LEU A 32 -0.43 1.35 -2.80
CA LEU A 32 -0.68 0.19 -3.67
C LEU A 32 0.51 0.04 -4.62
N LEU A 33 1.25 -1.07 -4.47
CA LEU A 33 2.44 -1.36 -5.26
C LEU A 33 2.12 -2.43 -6.31
N LEU A 34 2.08 -1.99 -7.57
CA LEU A 34 1.82 -2.85 -8.73
C LEU A 34 3.13 -3.46 -9.25
N PRO A 35 3.09 -4.68 -9.80
CA PRO A 35 4.31 -5.37 -10.24
C PRO A 35 4.82 -4.84 -11.59
N GLU A 36 3.90 -4.61 -12.55
CA GLU A 36 4.27 -4.31 -13.94
C GLU A 36 3.05 -3.76 -14.72
N ASN A 37 3.27 -3.30 -15.95
CA ASN A 37 2.27 -2.74 -16.83
C ASN A 37 2.00 -3.56 -18.11
N VAL A 38 2.68 -4.71 -18.27
CA VAL A 38 2.48 -5.61 -19.44
C VAL A 38 1.09 -6.24 -19.38
N ASN A 39 0.65 -6.64 -18.19
CA ASN A 39 -0.72 -7.05 -17.96
C ASN A 39 -1.57 -5.80 -17.60
N PRO A 40 -2.41 -5.30 -18.52
CA PRO A 40 -3.17 -4.08 -18.28
C PRO A 40 -4.17 -4.21 -17.11
N ARG A 41 -4.48 -5.43 -16.64
CA ARG A 41 -5.39 -5.68 -15.53
C ARG A 41 -4.99 -4.87 -14.28
N TRP A 42 -3.69 -4.83 -13.97
CA TRP A 42 -3.21 -4.21 -12.73
C TRP A 42 -3.58 -2.73 -12.62
N GLU A 43 -3.43 -1.99 -13.71
CA GLU A 43 -3.73 -0.55 -13.73
C GLU A 43 -5.20 -0.27 -14.03
N THR A 44 -5.76 -0.95 -15.05
CA THR A 44 -7.08 -0.59 -15.58
C THR A 44 -8.25 -1.16 -14.78
N GLN A 45 -8.03 -2.26 -14.04
CA GLN A 45 -9.06 -2.93 -13.27
C GLN A 45 -8.76 -2.88 -11.77
N ASP A 46 -7.66 -3.49 -11.33
CA ASP A 46 -7.40 -3.66 -9.91
C ASP A 46 -7.10 -2.33 -9.21
N ALA A 47 -6.16 -1.53 -9.71
CA ALA A 47 -5.85 -0.23 -9.13
C ALA A 47 -7.04 0.74 -9.25
N ALA A 48 -7.71 0.76 -10.41
CA ALA A 48 -8.87 1.61 -10.62
C ALA A 48 -10.01 1.27 -9.66
N ALA A 49 -10.29 -0.02 -9.44
CA ALA A 49 -11.30 -0.48 -8.49
C ALA A 49 -10.89 -0.16 -7.05
N PHE A 50 -9.62 -0.39 -6.68
CA PHE A 50 -9.10 -0.12 -5.36
C PHE A 50 -9.21 1.37 -5.00
N VAL A 51 -8.73 2.26 -5.88
CA VAL A 51 -8.79 3.72 -5.67
C VAL A 51 -10.24 4.21 -5.53
N ARG A 52 -11.13 3.75 -6.42
CA ARG A 52 -12.55 4.11 -6.35
C ARG A 52 -13.18 3.66 -5.03
N THR A 53 -12.99 2.40 -4.66
CA THR A 53 -13.60 1.84 -3.44
C THR A 53 -13.03 2.48 -2.18
N MET A 54 -11.73 2.77 -2.13
CA MET A 54 -11.14 3.54 -1.03
C MET A 54 -11.72 4.94 -0.93
N GLY A 55 -11.94 5.62 -2.06
CA GLY A 55 -12.59 6.92 -2.09
C GLY A 55 -14.03 6.91 -1.56
N GLU A 56 -14.76 5.81 -1.75
CA GLU A 56 -16.12 5.62 -1.23
C GLU A 56 -16.13 5.26 0.26
N LEU A 57 -15.27 4.33 0.68
CA LEU A 57 -15.27 3.77 2.04
C LEU A 57 -14.45 4.60 3.04
N ALA A 58 -13.41 5.26 2.59
CA ALA A 58 -12.48 6.01 3.41
C ALA A 58 -12.01 7.31 2.71
N PRO A 59 -12.91 8.28 2.46
CA PRO A 59 -12.62 9.46 1.65
C PRO A 59 -11.53 10.39 2.23
N GLY A 60 -11.17 10.19 3.51
CA GLY A 60 -10.06 10.91 4.17
C GLY A 60 -8.70 10.26 4.01
N VAL A 61 -8.62 9.06 3.40
CA VAL A 61 -7.38 8.32 3.22
C VAL A 61 -6.85 8.54 1.81
N LYS A 62 -5.59 8.97 1.70
CA LYS A 62 -4.90 9.08 0.42
C LYS A 62 -4.52 7.70 -0.08
N VAL A 63 -4.82 7.37 -1.33
CA VAL A 63 -4.25 6.20 -2.00
C VAL A 63 -3.15 6.66 -2.94
N GLU A 64 -1.96 6.08 -2.80
CA GLU A 64 -0.86 6.30 -3.73
C GLU A 64 -0.53 4.99 -4.45
N VAL A 65 -0.50 5.05 -5.78
CA VAL A 65 -0.28 3.89 -6.64
C VAL A 65 1.11 3.99 -7.25
N PHE A 66 1.89 2.92 -7.09
CA PHE A 66 3.23 2.76 -7.64
C PHE A 66 3.23 1.61 -8.65
N ASN A 67 4.06 1.68 -9.68
CA ASN A 67 4.26 0.59 -10.62
C ASN A 67 5.75 0.32 -10.78
N ALA A 68 6.16 -0.90 -10.54
CA ALA A 68 7.57 -1.28 -10.54
C ALA A 68 8.12 -1.65 -11.92
N ASN A 69 7.27 -1.70 -12.95
CA ASN A 69 7.67 -2.06 -14.32
C ASN A 69 8.50 -3.36 -14.39
N ASN A 70 8.10 -4.36 -13.61
CA ASN A 70 8.74 -5.68 -13.51
C ASN A 70 10.20 -5.63 -12.99
N ASP A 71 10.56 -4.62 -12.21
CA ASP A 71 11.85 -4.50 -11.55
C ASP A 71 11.71 -4.59 -10.03
N THR A 72 12.23 -5.68 -9.44
CA THR A 72 12.11 -5.97 -8.01
C THR A 72 12.78 -4.91 -7.13
N SER A 73 13.93 -4.36 -7.57
CA SER A 73 14.63 -3.30 -6.85
C SER A 73 13.82 -2.00 -6.86
N THR A 74 13.11 -1.74 -7.96
CA THR A 74 12.20 -0.60 -8.05
C THR A 74 11.02 -0.77 -7.11
N GLN A 75 10.42 -1.98 -7.02
CA GLN A 75 9.32 -2.22 -6.08
C GLN A 75 9.75 -2.03 -4.63
N GLN A 76 10.94 -2.50 -4.25
CA GLN A 76 11.51 -2.28 -2.92
C GLN A 76 11.68 -0.79 -2.61
N ARG A 77 12.33 -0.02 -3.52
CA ARG A 77 12.50 1.42 -3.33
C ARG A 77 11.17 2.18 -3.23
N GLN A 78 10.15 1.75 -3.99
CA GLN A 78 8.81 2.34 -3.90
C GLN A 78 8.14 2.05 -2.56
N ALA A 79 8.32 0.85 -2.00
CA ALA A 79 7.86 0.52 -0.66
C ALA A 79 8.55 1.38 0.41
N GLU A 80 9.88 1.52 0.35
CA GLU A 80 10.64 2.39 1.24
C GLU A 80 10.21 3.85 1.12
N GLN A 81 9.97 4.32 -0.11
CA GLN A 81 9.44 5.66 -0.36
C GLN A 81 8.07 5.84 0.30
N ALA A 82 7.16 4.88 0.14
CA ALA A 82 5.84 4.93 0.75
C ALA A 82 5.91 4.97 2.28
N LEU A 83 6.76 4.15 2.90
CA LEU A 83 7.00 4.16 4.34
C LEU A 83 7.53 5.53 4.79
N THR A 84 8.55 6.06 4.12
CA THR A 84 9.11 7.40 4.41
C THR A 84 8.06 8.51 4.29
N GLN A 85 7.10 8.38 3.39
CA GLN A 85 5.97 9.31 3.22
C GLN A 85 4.88 9.11 4.27
N GLY A 86 5.02 8.12 5.16
CA GLY A 86 4.10 7.86 6.27
C GLY A 86 2.92 6.96 5.89
N ALA A 87 3.08 6.05 4.94
CA ALA A 87 2.08 5.04 4.63
C ALA A 87 1.69 4.26 5.89
N LYS A 88 0.39 4.05 6.05
CA LYS A 88 -0.18 3.29 7.17
C LYS A 88 -0.44 1.84 6.82
N VAL A 89 -0.49 1.54 5.54
CA VAL A 89 -0.66 0.19 5.00
C VAL A 89 0.06 0.10 3.67
N LEU A 90 0.78 -0.99 3.43
CA LEU A 90 1.25 -1.39 2.12
C LEU A 90 0.34 -2.50 1.55
N VAL A 91 -0.18 -2.30 0.34
CA VAL A 91 -0.85 -3.34 -0.44
C VAL A 91 0.07 -3.66 -1.61
N VAL A 92 0.58 -4.87 -1.66
CA VAL A 92 1.64 -5.25 -2.58
C VAL A 92 1.19 -6.41 -3.46
N ILE A 93 1.26 -6.22 -4.77
CA ILE A 93 1.24 -7.33 -5.72
C ILE A 93 2.70 -7.64 -6.01
N PRO A 94 3.29 -8.66 -5.39
CA PRO A 94 4.73 -8.89 -5.53
C PRO A 94 5.08 -9.31 -6.96
N ILE A 95 6.22 -8.82 -7.45
CA ILE A 95 6.81 -9.32 -8.69
C ILE A 95 7.25 -10.76 -8.47
N ASP A 96 7.93 -10.99 -7.34
CA ASP A 96 8.42 -12.27 -6.88
C ASP A 96 8.29 -12.36 -5.36
N GLY A 97 7.85 -13.50 -4.83
CA GLY A 97 7.55 -13.66 -3.40
C GLY A 97 8.78 -13.59 -2.50
N GLU A 98 9.90 -14.12 -2.95
CA GLU A 98 11.15 -14.13 -2.17
C GLU A 98 11.76 -12.73 -2.12
N SER A 99 11.91 -12.08 -3.28
CA SER A 99 12.48 -10.73 -3.34
C SER A 99 11.62 -9.66 -2.68
N SER A 100 10.31 -9.91 -2.55
CA SER A 100 9.37 -9.01 -1.88
C SER A 100 9.30 -9.23 -0.36
N ALA A 101 9.92 -10.29 0.18
CA ALA A 101 9.93 -10.54 1.61
C ALA A 101 10.49 -9.34 2.40
N VAL A 102 11.55 -8.71 1.90
CA VAL A 102 12.17 -7.54 2.52
C VAL A 102 11.19 -6.35 2.64
N ILE A 103 10.22 -6.23 1.74
CA ILE A 103 9.19 -5.18 1.81
C ILE A 103 8.32 -5.37 3.05
N ALA A 104 7.85 -6.61 3.28
CA ALA A 104 7.03 -6.93 4.45
C ALA A 104 7.83 -6.81 5.75
N ASP A 105 9.10 -7.23 5.73
CA ASP A 105 9.98 -7.18 6.90
C ASP A 105 10.28 -5.72 7.31
N ASN A 106 10.67 -4.87 6.35
CA ASN A 106 10.92 -3.45 6.62
C ASN A 106 9.65 -2.72 7.10
N ALA A 107 8.49 -3.02 6.49
CA ALA A 107 7.23 -2.45 6.92
C ALA A 107 6.86 -2.85 8.36
N ALA A 108 7.09 -4.11 8.72
CA ALA A 108 6.84 -4.61 10.07
C ALA A 108 7.74 -3.95 11.11
N ASP A 109 9.01 -3.71 10.79
CA ASP A 109 9.95 -2.99 11.66
C ASP A 109 9.48 -1.55 11.96
N GLU A 110 8.74 -0.94 11.04
CA GLU A 110 8.11 0.37 11.21
C GLU A 110 6.67 0.29 11.78
N GLY A 111 6.18 -0.91 12.07
CA GLY A 111 4.81 -1.14 12.57
C GLY A 111 3.73 -0.94 11.50
N VAL A 112 4.08 -1.00 10.23
CA VAL A 112 3.17 -0.83 9.09
C VAL A 112 2.74 -2.20 8.56
N PRO A 113 1.43 -2.54 8.56
CA PRO A 113 0.95 -3.80 8.03
C PRO A 113 1.12 -3.89 6.51
N THR A 114 1.48 -5.09 6.04
CA THR A 114 1.60 -5.43 4.62
C THR A 114 0.54 -6.44 4.23
N ILE A 115 -0.22 -6.12 3.18
CA ILE A 115 -1.21 -7.00 2.56
C ILE A 115 -0.62 -7.48 1.22
N ALA A 116 -0.38 -8.77 1.10
CA ALA A 116 -0.07 -9.40 -0.18
C ALA A 116 -1.37 -9.57 -0.98
N TYR A 117 -1.41 -9.08 -2.20
CA TYR A 117 -2.57 -9.18 -3.07
C TYR A 117 -2.24 -10.00 -4.31
N ASP A 118 -3.13 -10.93 -4.65
CA ASP A 118 -3.04 -11.89 -5.78
C ASP A 118 -1.87 -12.89 -5.62
N ARG A 119 -0.65 -12.43 -5.43
CA ARG A 119 0.54 -13.26 -5.25
C ARG A 119 1.01 -13.22 -3.80
N MET A 120 1.59 -14.32 -3.32
CA MET A 120 2.08 -14.42 -1.95
C MET A 120 3.47 -13.76 -1.81
N ILE A 121 3.68 -13.11 -0.66
CA ILE A 121 5.00 -12.67 -0.20
C ILE A 121 5.52 -13.73 0.79
N ASN A 122 6.74 -14.21 0.58
CA ASN A 122 7.36 -15.26 1.40
C ASN A 122 8.00 -14.67 2.67
N SER A 123 7.18 -13.99 3.48
CA SER A 123 7.57 -13.47 4.79
C SER A 123 6.51 -13.77 5.83
N MET A 124 6.96 -14.11 7.06
CA MET A 124 6.08 -14.27 8.23
C MET A 124 5.50 -12.94 8.73
N ASN A 125 6.05 -11.82 8.27
CA ASN A 125 5.60 -10.47 8.59
C ASN A 125 4.49 -9.96 7.64
N THR A 126 4.07 -10.78 6.65
CA THR A 126 2.89 -10.48 5.84
C THR A 126 1.64 -10.58 6.71
N THR A 127 0.90 -9.46 6.83
CA THR A 127 -0.26 -9.39 7.74
C THR A 127 -1.46 -10.16 7.18
N PHE A 128 -1.74 -9.99 5.88
CA PHE A 128 -2.80 -10.69 5.16
C PHE A 128 -2.36 -11.05 3.75
N TRP A 129 -2.94 -12.13 3.25
CA TRP A 129 -2.86 -12.50 1.85
C TRP A 129 -4.27 -12.64 1.27
N VAL A 130 -4.53 -11.93 0.19
CA VAL A 130 -5.82 -11.90 -0.49
C VAL A 130 -5.63 -12.37 -1.92
N GLN A 131 -6.29 -13.46 -2.30
CA GLN A 131 -6.27 -13.99 -3.66
C GLN A 131 -7.63 -14.56 -4.05
N ALA A 132 -7.81 -14.85 -5.34
CA ALA A 132 -8.95 -15.61 -5.83
C ALA A 132 -8.89 -17.07 -5.36
N ASP A 133 -10.03 -17.75 -5.31
CA ASP A 133 -10.10 -19.20 -5.09
C ASP A 133 -9.56 -19.95 -6.33
N LEU A 134 -8.25 -20.12 -6.40
CA LEU A 134 -7.57 -20.76 -7.52
C LEU A 134 -7.90 -22.26 -7.62
N GLU A 135 -8.15 -22.91 -6.49
CA GLU A 135 -8.54 -24.34 -6.47
C GLU A 135 -9.95 -24.51 -7.05
N GLY A 136 -10.91 -23.71 -6.59
CA GLY A 136 -12.25 -23.69 -7.13
C GLY A 136 -12.28 -23.36 -8.63
N MET A 137 -11.51 -22.36 -9.06
CA MET A 137 -11.37 -22.04 -10.48
C MET A 137 -10.81 -23.20 -11.30
N GLY A 138 -9.79 -23.89 -10.79
CA GLY A 138 -9.22 -25.08 -11.45
C GLY A 138 -10.22 -26.22 -11.54
N PHE A 139 -10.98 -26.45 -10.47
CA PHE A 139 -12.05 -27.45 -10.46
C PHE A 139 -13.15 -27.15 -11.47
N ASP A 140 -13.60 -25.91 -11.55
CA ASP A 140 -14.63 -25.50 -12.51
C ASP A 140 -14.14 -25.63 -13.96
N GLN A 141 -12.90 -25.24 -14.24
CA GLN A 141 -12.28 -25.43 -15.55
C GLN A 141 -12.21 -26.91 -15.94
N ALA A 142 -11.72 -27.76 -15.03
CA ALA A 142 -11.65 -29.20 -15.27
C ALA A 142 -13.03 -29.81 -15.49
N THR A 143 -14.02 -29.42 -14.71
CA THR A 143 -15.40 -29.86 -14.82
C THR A 143 -15.99 -29.47 -16.18
N HIS A 144 -15.78 -28.24 -16.60
CA HIS A 144 -16.21 -27.76 -17.91
C HIS A 144 -15.59 -28.59 -19.04
N ILE A 145 -14.30 -28.86 -18.98
CA ILE A 145 -13.61 -29.69 -19.97
C ILE A 145 -14.21 -31.09 -20.02
N ILE A 146 -14.33 -31.76 -18.89
CA ILE A 146 -14.86 -33.15 -18.81
C ILE A 146 -16.26 -33.23 -19.41
N ASN A 147 -17.09 -32.23 -19.13
CA ASN A 147 -18.49 -32.23 -19.62
C ASN A 147 -18.63 -31.87 -21.11
N ASN A 148 -17.59 -31.32 -21.76
CA ASN A 148 -17.66 -30.84 -23.13
C ASN A 148 -16.65 -31.50 -24.07
N THR A 149 -15.93 -32.55 -23.64
CA THR A 149 -14.98 -33.32 -24.46
C THR A 149 -15.33 -34.81 -24.47
N ALA A 150 -14.89 -35.49 -25.51
CA ALA A 150 -15.04 -36.94 -25.67
C ALA A 150 -13.72 -37.68 -25.43
N SER A 151 -13.80 -39.01 -25.25
CA SER A 151 -12.62 -39.86 -25.16
C SER A 151 -11.81 -39.78 -26.45
N GLY A 152 -10.54 -39.45 -26.36
CA GLY A 152 -9.62 -39.27 -27.50
C GLY A 152 -9.44 -37.84 -27.96
N ASP A 153 -10.17 -36.86 -27.40
CA ASP A 153 -9.93 -35.44 -27.67
C ASP A 153 -8.58 -34.98 -27.13
N THR A 154 -7.95 -34.06 -27.85
CA THR A 154 -6.71 -33.45 -27.42
C THR A 154 -6.97 -32.20 -26.61
N LEU A 155 -6.43 -32.14 -25.38
CA LEU A 155 -6.50 -30.98 -24.51
C LEU A 155 -5.18 -30.25 -24.55
N VAL A 156 -5.23 -28.90 -24.62
CA VAL A 156 -4.05 -28.05 -24.54
C VAL A 156 -4.17 -27.15 -23.29
N MET A 157 -3.19 -27.28 -22.40
CA MET A 157 -3.07 -26.42 -21.22
C MET A 157 -2.05 -25.34 -21.48
N LEU A 158 -2.48 -24.08 -21.40
CA LEU A 158 -1.60 -22.92 -21.46
C LEU A 158 -1.21 -22.54 -20.03
N LYS A 159 0.06 -22.73 -19.69
CA LYS A 159 0.62 -22.24 -18.43
C LYS A 159 1.08 -20.80 -18.58
N GLY A 160 0.95 -20.03 -17.52
CA GLY A 160 1.58 -18.73 -17.43
C GLY A 160 3.09 -18.82 -17.35
N SER A 161 3.75 -17.68 -17.12
CA SER A 161 5.19 -17.64 -16.81
C SER A 161 5.48 -18.45 -15.54
N PRO A 162 6.62 -19.18 -15.50
CA PRO A 162 7.03 -19.89 -14.29
C PRO A 162 7.28 -18.94 -13.12
#